data_eaa141821b2d73611c6feb619af2f29e
#
_entry.id   eaa141821b2d73611c6feb619af2f29e
#
_cell.length_a   1.000
_cell.length_b   1.000
_cell.length_c   1.000
_cell.angle_alpha   90.00
_cell.angle_beta   90.00
_cell.angle_gamma   90.00
#
_symmetry.space_group_name_H-M   'P 1'
#
loop_
_entity.id
_entity.type
_entity.pdbx_description
1 polymer ?
#
loop_
_entity_poly.entity_id
_entity_poly.type
_entity_poly.pdbx_seq_one_letter_code
_entity_poly.pdbx_strand_id
1 'polypeptide(L)'
;RFSCINNNISVYNERTNHRIQIASIKKSDVTLNDMLLLFEGKNLRLPPEKRSQTIVYYNGRAKAIAAARSFAESRGILDKNDPELDSLSKDIMQEVHGDYYLASMIKKGVAYHIGYLPASIRTRIEDLFQKGNITIMFCTSTLLEGVNLPADNLFITDNKFFRRKMNPVDFRNLIGRISYNLYG
;
A
#
# COMPACT_ATOMS: atom_id res chain seq x y z
N ARG A 1 11.12 7.26 -9.64
CA ARG A 1 11.91 6.16 -9.04
C ARG A 1 12.53 6.62 -7.74
N PHE A 2 12.29 5.90 -6.65
CA PHE A 2 12.86 6.19 -5.34
C PHE A 2 14.18 5.47 -5.15
N SER A 3 15.10 6.11 -4.45
CA SER A 3 16.35 5.49 -4.00
C SER A 3 16.71 6.01 -2.61
N CYS A 4 17.27 5.13 -1.78
CA CYS A 4 17.87 5.49 -0.50
C CYS A 4 19.37 5.21 -0.58
N ILE A 5 20.18 6.25 -0.46
CA ILE A 5 21.63 6.16 -0.48
C ILE A 5 22.16 7.02 0.67
N ASN A 6 22.99 6.44 1.52
CA ASN A 6 23.57 7.11 2.69
C ASN A 6 22.51 7.83 3.55
N ASN A 7 21.42 7.12 3.85
CA ASN A 7 20.28 7.62 4.64
C ASN A 7 19.52 8.81 4.01
N ASN A 8 19.78 9.12 2.77
CA ASN A 8 19.03 10.12 2.01
C ASN A 8 18.03 9.42 1.08
N ILE A 9 16.77 9.76 1.24
CA ILE A 9 15.72 9.32 0.31
C ILE A 9 15.60 10.36 -0.78
N SER A 10 15.73 9.91 -2.01
CA SER A 10 15.59 10.76 -3.21
C SER A 10 14.61 10.16 -4.20
N VAL A 11 13.94 11.05 -4.92
CA VAL A 11 13.08 10.75 -6.06
C VAL A 11 13.83 11.09 -7.34
N TYR A 12 13.88 10.15 -8.26
CA TYR A 12 14.34 10.37 -9.60
C TYR A 12 13.14 10.51 -10.55
N ASN A 13 13.05 11.63 -11.22
CA ASN A 13 12.06 11.88 -12.25
C ASN A 13 12.68 11.57 -13.63
N GLU A 14 12.18 10.54 -14.28
CA GLU A 14 12.70 10.08 -15.59
C GLU A 14 12.46 11.07 -16.72
N ARG A 15 11.40 11.90 -16.64
CA ARG A 15 11.12 12.92 -17.67
C ARG A 15 12.09 14.09 -17.63
N THR A 16 12.44 14.55 -16.42
CA THR A 16 13.31 15.71 -16.24
C THR A 16 14.75 15.33 -16.02
N ASN A 17 15.05 14.05 -15.90
CA ASN A 17 16.38 13.51 -15.55
C ASN A 17 16.95 14.10 -14.23
N HIS A 18 16.07 14.56 -13.35
CA HIS A 18 16.45 15.16 -12.08
C HIS A 18 16.23 14.21 -10.91
N ARG A 19 17.17 14.25 -9.97
CA ARG A 19 17.05 13.59 -8.66
C ARG A 19 16.85 14.66 -7.59
N ILE A 20 15.78 14.55 -6.84
CA ILE A 20 15.45 15.45 -5.74
C ILE A 20 15.54 14.68 -4.44
N GLN A 21 16.34 15.13 -3.50
CA GLN A 21 16.35 14.59 -2.15
C GLN A 21 15.11 15.09 -1.41
N ILE A 22 14.29 14.16 -0.93
CA ILE A 22 13.04 14.46 -0.25
C ILE A 22 13.11 14.33 1.26
N ALA A 23 14.06 13.53 1.77
CA ALA A 23 14.27 13.36 3.20
C ALA A 23 15.65 12.80 3.52
N SER A 24 16.08 12.99 4.77
CA SER A 24 17.20 12.30 5.39
C SER A 24 16.70 11.55 6.62
N ILE A 25 17.11 10.28 6.76
CA ILE A 25 16.77 9.45 7.90
C ILE A 25 18.02 9.24 8.73
N LYS A 26 17.98 9.64 10.01
CA LYS A 26 19.09 9.44 10.97
C LYS A 26 19.05 8.00 11.52
N LYS A 27 19.21 7.00 10.65
CA LYS A 27 19.19 5.59 11.00
C LYS A 27 20.20 4.86 10.12
N SER A 28 20.97 3.92 10.70
CA SER A 28 21.98 3.15 9.97
C SER A 28 21.36 2.26 8.87
N ASP A 29 20.21 1.67 9.15
CA ASP A 29 19.53 0.75 8.25
C ASP A 29 18.10 1.23 8.01
N VAL A 30 17.83 1.75 6.81
CA VAL A 30 16.49 2.20 6.40
C VAL A 30 15.68 1.01 5.92
N THR A 31 14.59 0.74 6.61
CA THR A 31 13.64 -0.31 6.23
C THR A 31 12.55 0.21 5.30
N LEU A 32 11.83 -0.72 4.63
CA LEU A 32 10.64 -0.36 3.86
C LEU A 32 9.59 0.36 4.73
N ASN A 33 9.41 -0.09 5.99
CA ASN A 33 8.47 0.56 6.91
C ASN A 33 8.85 2.01 7.18
N ASP A 34 10.14 2.33 7.36
CA ASP A 34 10.59 3.70 7.57
C ASP A 34 10.27 4.58 6.34
N MET A 35 10.45 4.03 5.13
CA MET A 35 10.09 4.73 3.90
C MET A 35 8.58 4.97 3.80
N LEU A 36 7.77 3.95 4.05
CA LEU A 36 6.30 4.05 4.01
C LEU A 36 5.78 5.06 5.04
N LEU A 37 6.29 5.03 6.27
CA LEU A 37 5.92 5.99 7.32
C LEU A 37 6.26 7.44 6.94
N LEU A 38 7.38 7.65 6.26
CA LEU A 38 7.76 8.96 5.77
C LEU A 38 6.75 9.49 4.73
N PHE A 39 6.35 8.65 3.76
CA PHE A 39 5.35 9.00 2.76
C PHE A 39 3.99 9.28 3.39
N GLU A 40 3.60 8.47 4.35
CA GLU A 40 2.32 8.56 5.04
C GLU A 40 2.23 9.74 6.01
N GLY A 41 3.34 10.22 6.56
CA GLY A 41 3.31 11.23 7.61
C GLY A 41 2.63 12.55 7.25
N LYS A 42 2.68 12.95 5.96
CA LYS A 42 1.90 14.09 5.44
C LYS A 42 0.48 13.69 5.07
N ASN A 43 0.32 12.49 4.53
CA ASN A 43 -0.92 11.95 4.01
C ASN A 43 -2.00 11.86 5.10
N LEU A 44 -1.62 11.44 6.30
CA LEU A 44 -2.53 11.29 7.45
C LEU A 44 -3.17 12.59 7.94
N ARG A 45 -2.62 13.74 7.56
CA ARG A 45 -3.16 15.08 7.92
C ARG A 45 -4.17 15.59 6.90
N LEU A 46 -4.34 14.89 5.78
CA LEU A 46 -5.26 15.27 4.72
C LEU A 46 -6.62 14.59 4.90
N PRO A 47 -7.70 15.20 4.45
CA PRO A 47 -8.99 14.52 4.38
C PRO A 47 -8.91 13.36 3.38
N PRO A 48 -9.72 12.29 3.55
CA PRO A 48 -9.60 11.05 2.77
C PRO A 48 -9.47 11.24 1.27
N GLU A 49 -10.29 12.11 0.68
CA GLU A 49 -10.34 12.37 -0.75
C GLU A 49 -9.07 13.05 -1.34
N LYS A 50 -8.19 13.54 -0.46
CA LYS A 50 -6.90 14.17 -0.84
C LYS A 50 -5.69 13.30 -0.47
N ARG A 51 -5.93 12.12 0.10
CA ARG A 51 -4.85 11.22 0.50
C ARG A 51 -4.33 10.46 -0.71
N SER A 52 -3.01 10.34 -0.80
CA SER A 52 -2.35 9.48 -1.78
C SER A 52 -2.50 8.02 -1.39
N GLN A 53 -2.77 7.15 -2.37
CA GLN A 53 -2.85 5.72 -2.18
C GLN A 53 -1.54 5.05 -2.54
N THR A 54 -1.12 4.11 -1.72
CA THR A 54 0.14 3.36 -1.89
C THR A 54 -0.13 1.87 -2.01
N ILE A 55 0.37 1.27 -3.08
CA ILE A 55 0.38 -0.19 -3.26
C ILE A 55 1.79 -0.71 -2.98
N VAL A 56 1.89 -1.79 -2.20
CA VAL A 56 3.14 -2.50 -1.92
C VAL A 56 3.02 -3.94 -2.41
N TYR A 57 3.72 -4.24 -3.51
CA TYR A 57 3.69 -5.57 -4.12
C TYR A 57 4.68 -6.52 -3.48
N TYR A 58 4.22 -7.73 -3.17
CA TYR A 58 5.00 -8.88 -2.74
C TYR A 58 4.72 -10.10 -3.59
N ASN A 59 5.74 -10.89 -3.90
CA ASN A 59 5.59 -12.16 -4.62
C ASN A 59 5.12 -13.32 -3.73
N GLY A 60 4.62 -13.06 -2.54
CA GLY A 60 4.18 -14.15 -1.66
C GLY A 60 3.20 -13.67 -0.61
N ARG A 61 2.10 -14.42 -0.49
CA ARG A 61 1.01 -14.14 0.46
C ARG A 61 1.51 -13.95 1.90
N ALA A 62 2.29 -14.89 2.42
CA ALA A 62 2.77 -14.81 3.80
C ALA A 62 3.64 -13.57 4.03
N LYS A 63 4.48 -13.20 3.05
CA LYS A 63 5.30 -11.99 3.12
C LYS A 63 4.46 -10.72 3.08
N ALA A 64 3.44 -10.66 2.20
CA ALA A 64 2.54 -9.52 2.12
C ALA A 64 1.79 -9.29 3.43
N ILE A 65 1.25 -10.36 4.02
CA ILE A 65 0.53 -10.32 5.30
C ILE A 65 1.46 -9.88 6.43
N ALA A 66 2.65 -10.49 6.55
CA ALA A 66 3.61 -10.16 7.59
C ALA A 66 4.08 -8.70 7.49
N ALA A 67 4.33 -8.20 6.28
CA ALA A 67 4.72 -6.82 6.05
C ALA A 67 3.58 -5.84 6.38
N ALA A 68 2.34 -6.15 5.97
CA ALA A 68 1.17 -5.34 6.31
C ALA A 68 0.98 -5.25 7.82
N ARG A 69 1.12 -6.37 8.53
CA ARG A 69 1.03 -6.42 10.00
C ARG A 69 2.13 -5.59 10.65
N SER A 70 3.37 -5.81 10.28
CA SER A 70 4.52 -5.06 10.81
C SER A 70 4.38 -3.55 10.59
N PHE A 71 3.90 -3.15 9.41
CA PHE A 71 3.64 -1.75 9.12
C PHE A 71 2.49 -1.20 9.98
N ALA A 72 1.39 -1.93 10.09
CA ALA A 72 0.25 -1.52 10.90
C ALA A 72 0.57 -1.44 12.41
N GLU A 73 1.51 -2.26 12.90
CA GLU A 73 2.00 -2.19 14.29
C GLU A 73 2.78 -0.89 14.54
N SER A 74 3.56 -0.43 13.56
CA SER A 74 4.34 0.82 13.65
C SER A 74 3.51 2.07 13.40
N ARG A 75 2.28 1.93 12.87
CA ARG A 75 1.37 3.02 12.55
C ARG A 75 0.28 3.18 13.61
N GLY A 76 0.02 4.42 14.03
CA GLY A 76 -1.14 4.74 14.87
C GLY A 76 -2.48 4.62 14.13
N ILE A 77 -3.58 4.75 14.85
CA ILE A 77 -4.94 4.81 14.28
C ILE A 77 -5.05 6.08 13.44
N LEU A 78 -5.56 5.94 12.21
CA LEU A 78 -5.63 7.02 11.23
C LEU A 78 -6.65 8.08 11.65
N ASP A 79 -7.89 7.65 11.80
CA ASP A 79 -9.00 8.46 12.28
C ASP A 79 -9.73 7.65 13.36
N LYS A 80 -9.84 8.22 14.55
CA LYS A 80 -10.46 7.54 15.69
C LYS A 80 -11.96 7.24 15.47
N ASN A 81 -12.59 7.88 14.50
CA ASN A 81 -14.03 7.83 14.25
C ASN A 81 -14.38 7.69 12.76
N ASP A 82 -13.63 6.91 11.98
CA ASP A 82 -14.02 6.62 10.59
C ASP A 82 -15.08 5.49 10.57
N PRO A 83 -16.35 5.80 10.31
CA PRO A 83 -17.45 4.82 10.37
C PRO A 83 -17.34 3.75 9.28
N GLU A 84 -16.74 4.08 8.13
CA GLU A 84 -16.53 3.14 7.02
C GLU A 84 -15.50 2.08 7.38
N LEU A 85 -14.37 2.49 7.99
CA LEU A 85 -13.35 1.57 8.46
C LEU A 85 -13.86 0.71 9.63
N ASP A 86 -14.65 1.29 10.53
CA ASP A 86 -15.27 0.56 11.64
C ASP A 86 -16.30 -0.47 11.15
N SER A 87 -17.10 -0.12 10.15
CA SER A 87 -18.06 -1.03 9.52
C SER A 87 -17.33 -2.21 8.85
N LEU A 88 -16.33 -1.94 8.02
CA LEU A 88 -15.54 -3.01 7.37
C LEU A 88 -14.83 -3.90 8.40
N SER A 89 -14.28 -3.31 9.47
CA SER A 89 -13.65 -4.06 10.55
C SER A 89 -14.60 -5.05 11.21
N LYS A 90 -15.86 -4.64 11.46
CA LYS A 90 -16.91 -5.50 12.01
C LYS A 90 -17.27 -6.65 11.06
N ASP A 91 -17.43 -6.36 9.76
CA ASP A 91 -17.77 -7.38 8.78
C ASP A 91 -16.64 -8.42 8.65
N ILE A 92 -15.37 -7.99 8.67
CA ILE A 92 -14.23 -8.91 8.69
C ILE A 92 -14.28 -9.84 9.92
N MET A 93 -14.59 -9.29 11.10
CA MET A 93 -14.70 -10.09 12.31
C MET A 93 -15.85 -11.10 12.25
N GLN A 94 -16.95 -10.77 11.58
CA GLN A 94 -18.11 -11.64 11.43
C GLN A 94 -17.91 -12.70 10.34
N GLU A 95 -17.41 -12.30 9.15
CA GLU A 95 -17.33 -13.18 7.97
C GLU A 95 -16.07 -14.06 7.97
N VAL A 96 -14.95 -13.58 8.56
CA VAL A 96 -13.67 -14.30 8.49
C VAL A 96 -13.34 -14.98 9.80
N HIS A 97 -13.17 -14.22 10.86
CA HIS A 97 -12.92 -14.72 12.22
C HIS A 97 -12.92 -13.55 13.22
N GLY A 98 -13.51 -13.74 14.42
CA GLY A 98 -13.58 -12.69 15.44
C GLY A 98 -12.24 -12.09 15.87
N ASP A 99 -11.18 -12.89 15.86
CA ASP A 99 -9.83 -12.48 16.25
C ASP A 99 -8.93 -12.15 15.01
N TYR A 100 -9.54 -11.96 13.85
CA TYR A 100 -8.77 -11.77 12.64
C TYR A 100 -8.07 -10.40 12.62
N TYR A 101 -6.76 -10.42 12.64
CA TYR A 101 -5.95 -9.21 12.78
C TYR A 101 -6.11 -8.19 11.63
N LEU A 102 -6.64 -8.60 10.45
CA LEU A 102 -6.99 -7.66 9.37
C LEU A 102 -7.98 -6.60 9.86
N ALA A 103 -8.95 -6.96 10.70
CA ALA A 103 -9.92 -6.04 11.25
C ALA A 103 -9.25 -4.87 12.03
N SER A 104 -8.19 -5.16 12.78
CA SER A 104 -7.43 -4.14 13.49
C SER A 104 -6.57 -3.28 12.57
N MET A 105 -6.04 -3.85 11.47
CA MET A 105 -5.26 -3.12 10.47
C MET A 105 -6.12 -2.15 9.66
N ILE A 106 -7.34 -2.55 9.29
CA ILE A 106 -8.31 -1.70 8.58
C ILE A 106 -8.55 -0.40 9.36
N LYS A 107 -8.75 -0.45 10.66
CA LYS A 107 -8.90 0.75 11.51
C LYS A 107 -7.72 1.71 11.46
N LYS A 108 -6.58 1.22 11.00
CA LYS A 108 -5.37 2.02 10.78
C LYS A 108 -5.19 2.46 9.33
N GLY A 109 -6.17 2.24 8.45
CA GLY A 109 -6.08 2.53 7.03
C GLY A 109 -5.05 1.67 6.29
N VAL A 110 -4.75 0.47 6.82
CA VAL A 110 -3.83 -0.51 6.25
C VAL A 110 -4.59 -1.76 5.87
N ALA A 111 -4.41 -2.26 4.66
CA ALA A 111 -5.01 -3.51 4.21
C ALA A 111 -3.99 -4.42 3.52
N TYR A 112 -4.36 -5.67 3.34
CA TYR A 112 -3.76 -6.54 2.35
C TYR A 112 -4.82 -7.09 1.40
N HIS A 113 -4.43 -7.29 0.15
CA HIS A 113 -5.29 -7.82 -0.90
C HIS A 113 -4.68 -9.12 -1.44
N ILE A 114 -5.33 -10.23 -1.09
CA ILE A 114 -4.90 -11.59 -1.45
C ILE A 114 -6.11 -12.43 -1.85
N GLY A 115 -5.92 -13.42 -2.72
CA GLY A 115 -7.00 -14.22 -3.30
C GLY A 115 -7.83 -15.06 -2.32
N TYR A 116 -7.39 -15.22 -1.07
CA TYR A 116 -8.12 -16.02 -0.06
C TYR A 116 -9.15 -15.22 0.74
N LEU A 117 -9.17 -13.90 0.60
CA LEU A 117 -10.22 -13.11 1.24
C LEU A 117 -11.55 -13.33 0.52
N PRO A 118 -12.69 -13.35 1.26
CA PRO A 118 -14.02 -13.35 0.65
C PRO A 118 -14.16 -12.21 -0.37
N ALA A 119 -14.90 -12.44 -1.45
CA ALA A 119 -15.07 -11.44 -2.49
C ALA A 119 -15.72 -10.15 -1.96
N SER A 120 -16.72 -10.26 -1.07
CA SER A 120 -17.36 -9.15 -0.38
C SER A 120 -16.34 -8.25 0.33
N ILE A 121 -15.45 -8.84 1.11
CA ILE A 121 -14.40 -8.12 1.86
C ILE A 121 -13.39 -7.49 0.90
N ARG A 122 -12.96 -8.19 -0.16
CA ARG A 122 -12.04 -7.62 -1.15
C ARG A 122 -12.60 -6.39 -1.82
N THR A 123 -13.85 -6.47 -2.32
CA THR A 123 -14.51 -5.32 -2.97
C THR A 123 -14.62 -4.13 -2.03
N ARG A 124 -14.95 -4.34 -0.76
CA ARG A 124 -15.01 -3.24 0.21
C ARG A 124 -13.64 -2.63 0.52
N ILE A 125 -12.59 -3.45 0.60
CA ILE A 125 -11.21 -2.95 0.74
C ILE A 125 -10.84 -2.08 -0.47
N GLU A 126 -11.19 -2.53 -1.68
CA GLU A 126 -10.94 -1.81 -2.93
C GLU A 126 -11.66 -0.45 -2.95
N ASP A 127 -12.94 -0.43 -2.59
CA ASP A 127 -13.74 0.81 -2.52
C ASP A 127 -13.15 1.81 -1.51
N LEU A 128 -12.80 1.36 -0.32
CA LEU A 128 -12.24 2.23 0.72
C LEU A 128 -10.80 2.68 0.39
N PHE A 129 -10.06 1.88 -0.37
CA PHE A 129 -8.78 2.30 -0.91
C PHE A 129 -8.94 3.41 -1.95
N GLN A 130 -9.89 3.29 -2.88
CA GLN A 130 -10.18 4.33 -3.87
C GLN A 130 -10.66 5.63 -3.22
N LYS A 131 -11.43 5.56 -2.15
CA LYS A 131 -11.92 6.71 -1.38
C LYS A 131 -10.85 7.38 -0.50
N GLY A 132 -9.68 6.74 -0.31
CA GLY A 132 -8.61 7.24 0.55
C GLY A 132 -8.78 6.97 2.04
N ASN A 133 -9.80 6.22 2.46
CA ASN A 133 -9.93 5.73 3.84
C ASN A 133 -8.81 4.71 4.16
N ILE A 134 -8.54 3.81 3.22
CA ILE A 134 -7.36 2.93 3.24
C ILE A 134 -6.28 3.59 2.38
N THR A 135 -5.12 3.88 2.95
CA THR A 135 -4.04 4.59 2.26
C THR A 135 -2.92 3.68 1.80
N ILE A 136 -2.76 2.51 2.43
CA ILE A 136 -1.74 1.53 2.05
C ILE A 136 -2.37 0.15 1.90
N MET A 137 -2.07 -0.49 0.77
CA MET A 137 -2.49 -1.85 0.48
C MET A 137 -1.31 -2.74 0.08
N PHE A 138 -1.09 -3.80 0.85
CA PHE A 138 -0.11 -4.83 0.55
C PHE A 138 -0.76 -5.91 -0.30
N CYS A 139 -0.21 -6.19 -1.47
CA CYS A 139 -0.84 -7.10 -2.42
C CYS A 139 0.12 -8.15 -2.98
N THR A 140 -0.48 -9.16 -3.59
CA THR A 140 0.20 -10.14 -4.43
C THR A 140 -0.27 -10.03 -5.87
N SER A 141 0.12 -10.96 -6.72
CA SER A 141 -0.28 -11.01 -8.14
C SER A 141 -1.79 -10.99 -8.39
N THR A 142 -2.59 -11.32 -7.38
CA THR A 142 -4.07 -11.28 -7.50
C THR A 142 -4.61 -9.88 -7.79
N LEU A 143 -3.88 -8.84 -7.40
CA LEU A 143 -4.24 -7.46 -7.79
C LEU A 143 -4.09 -7.22 -9.29
N LEU A 144 -3.26 -8.01 -9.98
CA LEU A 144 -3.06 -7.91 -11.44
C LEU A 144 -4.21 -8.54 -12.23
N GLU A 145 -5.00 -9.40 -11.58
CA GLU A 145 -6.04 -10.20 -12.19
C GLU A 145 -7.43 -9.53 -12.03
N GLY A 146 -7.67 -8.43 -12.72
CA GLY A 146 -9.04 -7.96 -12.94
C GLY A 146 -9.52 -6.70 -12.22
N VAL A 147 -8.76 -6.10 -11.28
CA VAL A 147 -9.19 -4.88 -10.60
C VAL A 147 -8.35 -3.69 -11.04
N ASN A 148 -9.00 -2.63 -11.50
CA ASN A 148 -8.32 -1.36 -11.80
C ASN A 148 -8.33 -0.48 -10.54
N LEU A 149 -7.30 -0.60 -9.72
CA LEU A 149 -7.12 0.23 -8.53
C LEU A 149 -6.04 1.27 -8.82
N PRO A 150 -6.43 2.50 -9.09
CA PRO A 150 -5.45 3.57 -9.24
C PRO A 150 -4.74 3.81 -7.92
N ALA A 151 -3.41 3.92 -7.98
CA ALA A 151 -2.57 4.27 -6.85
C ALA A 151 -1.58 5.35 -7.25
N ASP A 152 -1.24 6.23 -6.31
CA ASP A 152 -0.25 7.29 -6.55
C ASP A 152 1.18 6.76 -6.42
N ASN A 153 1.36 5.76 -5.56
CA ASN A 153 2.66 5.17 -5.28
C ASN A 153 2.63 3.65 -5.40
N LEU A 154 3.68 3.08 -5.98
CA LEU A 154 3.88 1.64 -6.06
C LEU A 154 5.27 1.27 -5.58
N PHE A 155 5.34 0.40 -4.59
CA PHE A 155 6.56 -0.22 -4.11
C PHE A 155 6.60 -1.68 -4.58
N ILE A 156 7.61 -2.04 -5.35
CA ILE A 156 7.84 -3.42 -5.81
C ILE A 156 8.98 -4.00 -4.97
N THR A 157 8.68 -4.92 -4.09
CA THR A 157 9.65 -5.50 -3.15
C THR A 157 10.37 -6.74 -3.69
N ASP A 158 9.83 -7.34 -4.75
CA ASP A 158 10.38 -8.55 -5.36
C ASP A 158 10.22 -8.47 -6.89
N ASN A 159 11.25 -8.85 -7.61
CA ASN A 159 11.23 -8.91 -9.07
C ASN A 159 10.68 -10.24 -9.64
N LYS A 160 10.02 -11.01 -8.78
CA LYS A 160 9.40 -12.29 -9.15
C LYS A 160 7.89 -12.17 -9.29
N PHE A 161 7.37 -12.96 -10.21
CA PHE A 161 5.96 -13.21 -10.40
C PHE A 161 5.72 -14.72 -10.27
N PHE A 162 5.13 -15.18 -9.17
CA PHE A 162 5.12 -16.58 -8.77
C PHE A 162 6.55 -17.17 -8.68
N ARG A 163 6.88 -18.17 -9.49
CA ARG A 163 8.18 -18.89 -9.49
C ARG A 163 9.15 -18.39 -10.55
N ARG A 164 8.75 -17.45 -11.40
CA ARG A 164 9.57 -16.88 -12.47
C ARG A 164 9.93 -15.42 -12.22
N LYS A 165 10.96 -14.94 -12.90
CA LYS A 165 11.22 -13.50 -12.93
C LYS A 165 10.06 -12.77 -13.61
N MET A 166 9.74 -11.59 -13.12
CA MET A 166 8.75 -10.70 -13.70
C MET A 166 9.19 -10.33 -15.12
N ASN A 167 8.33 -10.56 -16.09
CA ASN A 167 8.59 -10.16 -17.46
C ASN A 167 8.14 -8.70 -17.70
N PRO A 168 8.49 -8.09 -18.85
CA PRO A 168 8.10 -6.71 -19.16
C PRO A 168 6.59 -6.47 -19.19
N VAL A 169 5.78 -7.49 -19.52
CA VAL A 169 4.31 -7.37 -19.54
C VAL A 169 3.77 -7.32 -18.10
N ASP A 170 4.23 -8.24 -17.23
CA ASP A 170 3.87 -8.23 -15.82
C ASP A 170 4.21 -6.89 -15.17
N PHE A 171 5.41 -6.38 -15.47
CA PHE A 171 5.87 -5.10 -14.95
C PHE A 171 5.02 -3.92 -15.45
N ARG A 172 4.68 -3.88 -16.75
CA ARG A 172 3.78 -2.87 -17.31
C ARG A 172 2.39 -2.94 -16.68
N ASN A 173 1.85 -4.14 -16.48
CA ASN A 173 0.56 -4.33 -15.82
C ASN A 173 0.58 -3.81 -14.38
N LEU A 174 1.70 -4.02 -13.68
CA LEU A 174 1.88 -3.52 -12.32
C LEU A 174 1.97 -1.98 -12.29
N ILE A 175 2.78 -1.39 -13.18
CA ILE A 175 2.93 0.07 -13.30
C ILE A 175 1.63 0.73 -13.80
N GLY A 176 0.89 0.07 -14.67
CA GLY A 176 -0.38 0.58 -15.18
C GLY A 176 -1.46 0.79 -14.11
N ARG A 177 -1.19 0.35 -12.88
CA ARG A 177 -2.03 0.63 -11.70
C ARG A 177 -1.74 2.00 -11.06
N ILE A 178 -0.62 2.64 -11.43
CA ILE A 178 -0.31 3.98 -10.95
C ILE A 178 -1.11 4.97 -11.79
N SER A 179 -1.98 5.72 -11.13
CA SER A 179 -2.65 6.86 -11.77
C SER A 179 -1.60 7.91 -12.10
N TYR A 180 -1.25 8.00 -13.38
CA TYR A 180 -0.61 9.21 -13.86
C TYR A 180 -1.68 10.30 -13.86
N ASN A 181 -1.72 11.14 -12.84
CA ASN A 181 -2.39 12.42 -12.94
C ASN A 181 -1.63 13.25 -13.98
N LEU A 182 -2.02 13.06 -15.26
CA LEU A 182 -1.46 13.80 -16.42
C LEU A 182 -2.04 15.20 -16.55
N TYR A 183 -2.88 15.64 -15.58
CA TYR A 183 -3.54 16.94 -15.57
C TYR A 183 -3.34 17.60 -14.20
N GLY A 184 -2.21 18.26 -14.03
CA GLY A 184 -1.91 19.24 -13.03
C GLY A 184 -1.36 20.46 -13.73
#